data_9a0681fd5b51f373099b82f66da262c9
#
_entry.id   9a0681fd5b51f373099b82f66da262c9
#
_cell.length_a   1.000
_cell.length_b   1.000
_cell.length_c   1.000
_cell.angle_alpha   90.00
_cell.angle_beta   90.00
_cell.angle_gamma   90.00
#
_symmetry.space_group_name_H-M   'P 1'
#
loop_
_entity.id
_entity.type
_entity.pdbx_description
1 polymer ?
#
loop_
_entity_poly.entity_id
_entity_poly.type
_entity_poly.pdbx_seq_one_letter_code
_entity_poly.pdbx_strand_id
1 'polypeptide(L)'
;ERGAQVEDGAFGENLVVEGIDFRSLPVGMMTYIGDVVLRMTQIGKECHSHCAIYKRMGECIMPREGVFAEVLQEGTIHPGDTVITCYPDENRPFQAAVITLSDKGAKGERVDESGPAAKEMLEQAGYEVVEMLILPDEPAMLKTQLMRLADGRQLDLVLTSGGTGFS
;
A
#
# COMPACT_ATOMS: atom_id res chain seq x y z
N GLU A 1 -16.54 0.73 -15.63
CA GLU A 1 -17.92 0.21 -15.60
C GLU A 1 -17.95 -1.20 -16.20
N ARG A 2 -17.96 -2.25 -15.36
CA ARG A 2 -17.99 -3.65 -15.82
C ARG A 2 -19.42 -4.24 -15.82
N GLY A 3 -20.43 -3.39 -15.96
CA GLY A 3 -21.85 -3.80 -16.13
C GLY A 3 -22.55 -4.26 -14.86
N ALA A 4 -21.92 -4.19 -13.69
CA ALA A 4 -22.57 -4.49 -12.42
C ALA A 4 -23.25 -3.23 -11.87
N GLN A 5 -24.56 -3.34 -11.57
CA GLN A 5 -25.27 -2.29 -10.86
C GLN A 5 -24.95 -2.44 -9.36
N VAL A 6 -24.06 -1.57 -8.87
CA VAL A 6 -23.71 -1.45 -7.45
C VAL A 6 -23.99 -0.03 -7.00
N GLU A 7 -24.54 0.13 -5.82
CA GLU A 7 -24.75 1.43 -5.19
C GLU A 7 -23.43 1.98 -4.63
N ASP A 8 -23.33 3.28 -4.47
CA ASP A 8 -22.21 3.93 -3.77
C ASP A 8 -22.08 3.35 -2.36
N GLY A 9 -20.83 3.11 -1.92
CA GLY A 9 -20.54 2.45 -0.64
C GLY A 9 -20.54 0.91 -0.71
N ALA A 10 -20.91 0.30 -1.85
CA ALA A 10 -21.03 -1.16 -1.95
C ALA A 10 -19.68 -1.89 -1.76
N PHE A 11 -18.56 -1.26 -2.06
CA PHE A 11 -17.21 -1.81 -1.86
C PHE A 11 -16.61 -1.43 -0.51
N GLY A 12 -17.36 -0.71 0.34
CA GLY A 12 -16.89 -0.20 1.62
C GLY A 12 -16.02 1.05 1.47
N GLU A 13 -16.16 1.76 0.35
CA GLU A 13 -15.53 3.05 0.15
C GLU A 13 -16.07 4.10 1.11
N ASN A 14 -15.18 4.89 1.70
CA ASN A 14 -15.54 6.00 2.58
C ASN A 14 -15.89 7.27 1.78
N LEU A 15 -15.26 7.43 0.61
CA LEU A 15 -15.46 8.56 -0.28
C LEU A 15 -15.70 8.06 -1.70
N VAL A 16 -16.67 8.67 -2.38
CA VAL A 16 -16.89 8.53 -3.82
C VAL A 16 -16.58 9.87 -4.46
N VAL A 17 -15.64 9.87 -5.41
CA VAL A 17 -15.17 11.09 -6.07
C VAL A 17 -15.44 10.97 -7.57
N GLU A 18 -15.99 12.04 -8.15
CA GLU A 18 -16.26 12.14 -9.58
C GLU A 18 -15.19 12.97 -10.29
N GLY A 19 -14.84 12.59 -11.52
CA GLY A 19 -13.96 13.37 -12.39
C GLY A 19 -12.46 13.17 -12.19
N ILE A 20 -12.04 12.35 -11.21
CA ILE A 20 -10.61 12.04 -10.96
C ILE A 20 -10.41 10.53 -11.00
N ASP A 21 -9.50 10.07 -11.85
CA ASP A 21 -9.02 8.68 -11.81
C ASP A 21 -7.77 8.57 -10.91
N PHE A 22 -8.00 8.36 -9.62
CA PHE A 22 -6.94 8.24 -8.63
C PHE A 22 -5.96 7.09 -8.92
N ARG A 23 -6.36 6.07 -9.67
CA ARG A 23 -5.48 4.94 -10.00
C ARG A 23 -4.36 5.34 -10.97
N SER A 24 -4.60 6.39 -11.76
CA SER A 24 -3.60 6.96 -12.66
C SER A 24 -2.62 7.91 -11.98
N LEU A 25 -2.87 8.24 -10.71
CA LEU A 25 -2.05 9.17 -9.93
C LEU A 25 -0.99 8.40 -9.11
N PRO A 26 0.18 9.01 -8.87
CA PRO A 26 1.22 8.36 -8.07
C PRO A 26 0.82 8.27 -6.60
N VAL A 27 1.30 7.23 -5.93
CA VAL A 27 1.23 7.14 -4.46
C VAL A 27 2.00 8.32 -3.86
N GLY A 28 1.50 8.85 -2.74
CA GLY A 28 1.99 10.10 -2.15
C GLY A 28 1.22 11.34 -2.63
N MET A 29 0.33 11.21 -3.63
CA MET A 29 -0.53 12.30 -4.07
C MET A 29 -1.30 12.90 -2.90
N MET A 30 -1.23 14.22 -2.78
CA MET A 30 -1.99 14.97 -1.79
C MET A 30 -3.36 15.31 -2.35
N THR A 31 -4.39 15.19 -1.53
CA THR A 31 -5.77 15.52 -1.88
C THR A 31 -6.36 16.45 -0.83
N TYR A 32 -6.85 17.56 -1.27
CA TYR A 32 -7.45 18.60 -0.44
C TYR A 32 -8.95 18.68 -0.72
N ILE A 33 -9.77 18.63 0.34
CA ILE A 33 -11.24 18.70 0.28
C ILE A 33 -11.70 19.63 1.41
N GLY A 34 -11.92 20.92 1.11
CA GLY A 34 -12.09 21.92 2.15
C GLY A 34 -10.87 21.97 3.08
N ASP A 35 -11.09 21.75 4.38
CA ASP A 35 -10.03 21.71 5.39
C ASP A 35 -9.39 20.33 5.53
N VAL A 36 -9.94 19.30 4.89
CA VAL A 36 -9.41 17.93 4.98
C VAL A 36 -8.24 17.73 4.04
N VAL A 37 -7.17 17.15 4.56
CA VAL A 37 -5.99 16.79 3.78
C VAL A 37 -5.75 15.29 3.86
N LEU A 38 -5.72 14.65 2.70
CA LEU A 38 -5.46 13.23 2.54
C LEU A 38 -4.15 13.02 1.77
N ARG A 39 -3.42 11.96 2.10
CA ARG A 39 -2.27 11.47 1.31
C ARG A 39 -2.55 10.08 0.80
N MET A 40 -2.49 9.88 -0.50
CA MET A 40 -2.64 8.57 -1.11
C MET A 40 -1.48 7.66 -0.70
N THR A 41 -1.80 6.50 -0.12
CA THR A 41 -0.79 5.59 0.46
C THR A 41 -0.61 4.31 -0.33
N GLN A 42 -1.62 3.91 -1.09
CA GLN A 42 -1.60 2.62 -1.78
C GLN A 42 -2.68 2.53 -2.86
N ILE A 43 -2.36 1.82 -3.95
CA ILE A 43 -3.31 1.34 -4.95
C ILE A 43 -3.42 -0.17 -4.81
N GLY A 44 -4.67 -0.68 -4.76
CA GLY A 44 -4.96 -2.08 -4.51
C GLY A 44 -4.71 -2.50 -3.05
N LYS A 45 -5.37 -3.56 -2.64
CA LYS A 45 -5.18 -4.16 -1.32
C LYS A 45 -5.42 -5.66 -1.41
N GLU A 46 -4.47 -6.43 -0.91
CA GLU A 46 -4.63 -7.87 -0.81
C GLU A 46 -5.85 -8.22 0.06
N CYS A 47 -6.73 -9.07 -0.48
CA CYS A 47 -7.92 -9.52 0.23
C CYS A 47 -7.75 -10.97 0.64
N HIS A 48 -7.58 -11.22 1.94
CA HIS A 48 -7.34 -12.56 2.51
C HIS A 48 -8.61 -13.39 2.65
N SER A 49 -9.81 -12.80 2.44
CA SER A 49 -11.08 -13.51 2.54
C SER A 49 -12.07 -13.04 1.49
N HIS A 50 -12.84 -13.99 0.95
CA HIS A 50 -13.94 -13.69 0.05
C HIS A 50 -15.10 -13.03 0.83
N CYS A 51 -15.19 -11.71 0.73
CA CYS A 51 -16.26 -10.93 1.35
C CYS A 51 -17.62 -11.11 0.61
N ALA A 52 -18.66 -10.48 1.13
CA ALA A 52 -19.99 -10.54 0.53
C ALA A 52 -20.02 -10.05 -0.94
N ILE A 53 -19.21 -9.07 -1.28
CA ILE A 53 -19.07 -8.52 -2.64
C ILE A 53 -18.48 -9.57 -3.58
N TYR A 54 -17.39 -10.23 -3.19
CA TYR A 54 -16.82 -11.31 -3.97
C TYR A 54 -17.83 -12.42 -4.25
N LYS A 55 -18.60 -12.81 -3.22
CA LYS A 55 -19.64 -13.85 -3.33
C LYS A 55 -20.78 -13.44 -4.26
N ARG A 56 -21.15 -12.15 -4.28
CA ARG A 56 -22.23 -11.60 -5.12
C ARG A 56 -21.84 -11.41 -6.57
N MET A 57 -20.58 -11.01 -6.81
CA MET A 57 -20.11 -10.60 -8.14
C MET A 57 -19.15 -11.59 -8.81
N GLY A 58 -18.67 -12.60 -8.07
CA GLY A 58 -17.68 -13.56 -8.55
C GLY A 58 -16.25 -13.00 -8.62
N GLU A 59 -16.09 -11.69 -8.56
CA GLU A 59 -14.81 -10.97 -8.61
C GLU A 59 -14.88 -9.71 -7.74
N CYS A 60 -13.77 -9.33 -7.11
CA CYS A 60 -13.64 -8.08 -6.38
C CYS A 60 -12.58 -7.20 -7.04
N ILE A 61 -12.95 -5.95 -7.33
CA ILE A 61 -12.04 -4.98 -7.95
C ILE A 61 -11.08 -4.32 -6.95
N MET A 62 -11.42 -4.33 -5.65
CA MET A 62 -10.64 -3.66 -4.59
C MET A 62 -9.17 -4.07 -4.54
N PRO A 63 -8.79 -5.35 -4.75
CA PRO A 63 -7.38 -5.73 -4.75
C PRO A 63 -6.55 -5.05 -5.85
N ARG A 64 -7.19 -4.61 -6.93
CA ARG A 64 -6.49 -4.02 -8.08
C ARG A 64 -6.75 -2.53 -8.25
N GLU A 65 -7.94 -2.08 -7.86
CA GLU A 65 -8.42 -0.74 -8.23
C GLU A 65 -8.80 0.12 -7.00
N GLY A 66 -8.80 -0.46 -5.80
CA GLY A 66 -9.05 0.29 -4.57
C GLY A 66 -7.91 1.27 -4.30
N VAL A 67 -8.24 2.52 -4.04
CA VAL A 67 -7.26 3.54 -3.66
C VAL A 67 -7.41 3.82 -2.17
N PHE A 68 -6.30 3.87 -1.46
CA PHE A 68 -6.25 4.10 -0.02
C PHE A 68 -5.48 5.36 0.28
N ALA A 69 -5.95 6.09 1.27
CA ALA A 69 -5.31 7.30 1.72
C ALA A 69 -5.31 7.36 3.26
N GLU A 70 -4.34 8.04 3.81
CA GLU A 70 -4.32 8.43 5.21
C GLU A 70 -4.82 9.87 5.38
N VAL A 71 -5.41 10.14 6.53
CA VAL A 71 -5.86 11.49 6.90
C VAL A 71 -4.71 12.22 7.57
N LEU A 72 -4.19 13.28 6.94
CA LEU A 72 -3.16 14.14 7.51
C LEU A 72 -3.76 15.30 8.29
N GLN A 73 -4.90 15.79 7.83
CA GLN A 73 -5.67 16.83 8.53
C GLN A 73 -7.15 16.45 8.53
N GLU A 74 -7.71 16.40 9.71
CA GLU A 74 -9.12 16.10 9.94
C GLU A 74 -10.03 17.27 9.57
N GLY A 75 -11.28 16.98 9.27
CA GLY A 75 -12.32 17.95 8.96
C GLY A 75 -13.62 17.28 8.54
N THR A 76 -14.54 18.06 8.00
CA THR A 76 -15.82 17.55 7.50
C THR A 76 -15.90 17.71 5.99
N ILE A 77 -16.34 16.66 5.31
CA ILE A 77 -16.55 16.62 3.87
C ILE A 77 -18.05 16.49 3.61
N HIS A 78 -18.54 17.27 2.64
CA HIS A 78 -19.93 17.24 2.20
C HIS A 78 -20.03 16.83 0.72
N PRO A 79 -21.13 16.21 0.30
CA PRO A 79 -21.39 15.98 -1.11
C PRO A 79 -21.34 17.31 -1.90
N GLY A 80 -20.57 17.32 -2.99
CA GLY A 80 -20.39 18.51 -3.83
C GLY A 80 -19.16 19.34 -3.47
N ASP A 81 -18.40 18.99 -2.43
CA ASP A 81 -17.13 19.65 -2.12
C ASP A 81 -16.13 19.43 -3.26
N THR A 82 -15.37 20.47 -3.57
CA THR A 82 -14.33 20.42 -4.60
C THR A 82 -13.13 19.64 -4.10
N VAL A 83 -12.65 18.71 -4.93
CA VAL A 83 -11.45 17.91 -4.68
C VAL A 83 -10.29 18.47 -5.49
N ILE A 84 -9.19 18.82 -4.83
CA ILE A 84 -7.95 19.32 -5.45
C ILE A 84 -6.84 18.30 -5.17
N THR A 85 -6.10 17.92 -6.20
CA THR A 85 -4.96 17.01 -6.08
C THR A 85 -3.65 17.73 -6.39
N CYS A 86 -2.61 17.45 -5.59
CA CYS A 86 -1.25 17.98 -5.79
C CYS A 86 -0.25 16.83 -5.79
N TYR A 87 0.73 16.89 -6.70
CA TYR A 87 1.80 15.90 -6.74
C TYR A 87 2.61 15.88 -5.43
N PRO A 88 3.21 14.73 -5.09
CA PRO A 88 4.12 14.63 -3.95
C PRO A 88 5.28 15.62 -4.08
N ASP A 89 5.83 16.06 -2.94
CA ASP A 89 7.03 16.88 -2.93
C ASP A 89 8.19 16.08 -3.58
N GLU A 90 8.81 16.65 -4.60
CA GLU A 90 9.96 16.05 -5.30
C GLU A 90 11.19 15.92 -4.39
N ASN A 91 11.25 16.70 -3.30
CA ASN A 91 12.32 16.65 -2.31
C ASN A 91 12.04 15.69 -1.14
N ARG A 92 10.95 14.94 -1.17
CA ARG A 92 10.68 13.95 -0.13
C ARG A 92 11.81 12.90 -0.06
N PRO A 93 12.12 12.35 1.11
CA PRO A 93 13.04 11.23 1.22
C PRO A 93 12.57 10.06 0.35
N PHE A 94 13.50 9.34 -0.26
CA PHE A 94 13.18 8.06 -0.90
C PHE A 94 12.67 7.06 0.15
N GLN A 95 11.55 6.42 -0.15
CA GLN A 95 10.94 5.45 0.74
C GLN A 95 11.42 4.03 0.44
N ALA A 96 11.74 3.28 1.49
CA ALA A 96 12.24 1.92 1.37
C ALA A 96 11.45 0.94 2.23
N ALA A 97 11.42 -0.32 1.81
CA ALA A 97 11.04 -1.45 2.65
C ALA A 97 12.15 -2.49 2.73
N VAL A 98 12.21 -3.21 3.84
CA VAL A 98 13.14 -4.32 4.06
C VAL A 98 12.35 -5.61 4.25
N ILE A 99 12.69 -6.65 3.48
CA ILE A 99 12.12 -8.00 3.60
C ILE A 99 13.23 -8.96 4.01
N THR A 100 13.09 -9.59 5.18
CA THR A 100 13.97 -10.69 5.60
C THR A 100 13.30 -12.02 5.28
N LEU A 101 13.96 -12.87 4.48
CA LEU A 101 13.52 -14.22 4.16
C LEU A 101 14.12 -15.18 5.18
N SER A 102 13.28 -15.75 6.05
CA SER A 102 13.70 -16.67 7.09
C SER A 102 12.52 -17.50 7.62
N ASP A 103 12.53 -18.81 7.39
CA ASP A 103 11.52 -19.73 7.92
C ASP A 103 11.44 -19.70 9.45
N LYS A 104 12.60 -19.67 10.12
CA LYS A 104 12.68 -19.62 11.59
C LYS A 104 12.26 -18.25 12.11
N GLY A 105 12.64 -17.19 11.42
CA GLY A 105 12.22 -15.82 11.77
C GLY A 105 10.71 -15.64 11.64
N ALA A 106 10.11 -16.12 10.55
CA ALA A 106 8.67 -16.05 10.31
C ALA A 106 7.84 -16.82 11.36
N LYS A 107 8.41 -17.88 11.95
CA LYS A 107 7.81 -18.65 13.05
C LYS A 107 8.09 -18.08 14.44
N GLY A 108 8.89 -17.01 14.54
CA GLY A 108 9.32 -16.45 15.82
C GLY A 108 10.37 -17.27 16.56
N GLU A 109 10.98 -18.26 15.91
CA GLU A 109 11.99 -19.17 16.49
C GLU A 109 13.41 -18.55 16.47
N ARG A 110 13.59 -17.46 15.74
CA ARG A 110 14.85 -16.72 15.60
C ARG A 110 14.59 -15.23 15.53
N VAL A 111 15.41 -14.47 16.25
CA VAL A 111 15.40 -13.02 16.15
C VAL A 111 16.00 -12.61 14.81
N ASP A 112 15.36 -11.67 14.14
CA ASP A 112 15.89 -11.07 12.92
C ASP A 112 16.92 -9.98 13.31
N GLU A 113 18.17 -10.20 12.95
CA GLU A 113 19.24 -9.22 13.14
C GLU A 113 19.56 -8.49 11.82
N SER A 114 19.23 -9.11 10.69
CA SER A 114 19.57 -8.58 9.37
C SER A 114 18.65 -7.43 8.94
N GLY A 115 17.36 -7.54 9.24
CA GLY A 115 16.39 -6.49 8.94
C GLY A 115 16.70 -5.16 9.63
N PRO A 116 16.86 -5.15 10.99
CA PRO A 116 17.24 -3.94 11.70
C PRO A 116 18.57 -3.34 11.23
N ALA A 117 19.59 -4.16 10.94
CA ALA A 117 20.87 -3.68 10.42
C ALA A 117 20.71 -3.04 9.03
N ALA A 118 19.93 -3.67 8.14
CA ALA A 118 19.64 -3.10 6.83
C ALA A 118 18.86 -1.79 6.93
N LYS A 119 17.89 -1.71 7.84
CA LYS A 119 17.16 -0.47 8.12
C LYS A 119 18.10 0.65 8.53
N GLU A 120 18.98 0.42 9.50
CA GLU A 120 19.93 1.43 9.97
C GLU A 120 20.83 1.94 8.83
N MET A 121 21.33 1.04 7.98
CA MET A 121 22.14 1.41 6.82
C MET A 121 21.38 2.26 5.81
N LEU A 122 20.12 1.92 5.54
CA LEU A 122 19.27 2.69 4.62
C LEU A 122 18.95 4.08 5.18
N GLU A 123 18.63 4.18 6.47
CA GLU A 123 18.37 5.46 7.12
C GLU A 123 19.61 6.36 7.14
N GLN A 124 20.79 5.79 7.36
CA GLN A 124 22.08 6.52 7.23
C GLN A 124 22.34 6.98 5.80
N ALA A 125 21.85 6.26 4.80
CA ALA A 125 21.94 6.65 3.39
C ALA A 125 20.85 7.64 2.94
N GLY A 126 19.98 8.09 3.85
CA GLY A 126 18.95 9.10 3.58
C GLY A 126 17.60 8.55 3.12
N TYR A 127 17.37 7.24 3.22
CA TYR A 127 16.06 6.63 2.96
C TYR A 127 15.17 6.70 4.19
N GLU A 128 13.86 6.82 3.98
CA GLU A 128 12.84 6.57 4.99
C GLU A 128 12.40 5.11 4.91
N VAL A 129 12.73 4.28 5.90
CA VAL A 129 12.28 2.89 5.93
C VAL A 129 10.88 2.81 6.53
N VAL A 130 9.89 2.68 5.64
CA VAL A 130 8.45 2.73 5.99
C VAL A 130 7.86 1.38 6.35
N GLU A 131 8.55 0.29 6.02
CA GLU A 131 8.05 -1.07 6.31
C GLU A 131 9.17 -2.08 6.44
N MET A 132 9.02 -3.00 7.41
CA MET A 132 9.88 -4.17 7.59
C MET A 132 9.03 -5.43 7.68
N LEU A 133 9.41 -6.46 6.94
CA LEU A 133 8.71 -7.75 6.88
C LEU A 133 9.69 -8.90 7.13
N ILE A 134 9.20 -9.92 7.82
CA ILE A 134 9.86 -11.23 7.89
C ILE A 134 8.94 -12.24 7.23
N LEU A 135 9.41 -12.87 6.17
CA LEU A 135 8.65 -13.85 5.40
C LEU A 135 9.32 -15.22 5.45
N PRO A 136 8.55 -16.31 5.36
CA PRO A 136 9.12 -17.62 5.09
C PRO A 136 9.78 -17.63 3.71
N ASP A 137 10.67 -18.59 3.46
CA ASP A 137 11.40 -18.72 2.20
C ASP A 137 10.51 -19.32 1.09
N GLU A 138 9.37 -18.66 0.86
CA GLU A 138 8.35 -19.03 -0.12
C GLU A 138 8.27 -18.03 -1.27
N PRO A 139 8.63 -18.40 -2.52
CA PRO A 139 8.64 -17.49 -3.67
C PRO A 139 7.29 -16.81 -3.95
N ALA A 140 6.18 -17.52 -3.70
CA ALA A 140 4.84 -16.95 -3.94
C ALA A 140 4.53 -15.80 -2.98
N MET A 141 4.88 -15.94 -1.69
CA MET A 141 4.69 -14.91 -0.70
C MET A 141 5.60 -13.70 -0.97
N LEU A 142 6.87 -13.96 -1.28
CA LEU A 142 7.80 -12.90 -1.66
C LEU A 142 7.29 -12.12 -2.87
N LYS A 143 6.86 -12.82 -3.94
CA LYS A 143 6.31 -12.17 -5.14
C LYS A 143 5.12 -11.27 -4.81
N THR A 144 4.18 -11.76 -4.01
CA THR A 144 3.01 -10.99 -3.58
C THR A 144 3.42 -9.70 -2.86
N GLN A 145 4.35 -9.80 -1.90
CA GLN A 145 4.80 -8.62 -1.16
C GLN A 145 5.60 -7.64 -2.04
N LEU A 146 6.44 -8.13 -2.95
CA LEU A 146 7.14 -7.29 -3.91
C LEU A 146 6.17 -6.50 -4.79
N MET A 147 5.14 -7.15 -5.34
CA MET A 147 4.11 -6.47 -6.14
C MET A 147 3.35 -5.44 -5.30
N ARG A 148 2.98 -5.77 -4.05
CA ARG A 148 2.30 -4.83 -3.15
C ARG A 148 3.16 -3.59 -2.86
N LEU A 149 4.45 -3.79 -2.57
CA LEU A 149 5.37 -2.69 -2.23
C LEU A 149 5.75 -1.86 -3.46
N ALA A 150 6.06 -2.50 -4.58
CA ALA A 150 6.49 -1.83 -5.81
C ALA A 150 5.32 -1.21 -6.58
N ASP A 151 4.26 -2.00 -6.86
CA ASP A 151 3.16 -1.54 -7.71
C ASP A 151 2.07 -0.82 -6.90
N GLY A 152 1.71 -1.37 -5.73
CA GLY A 152 0.64 -0.84 -4.91
C GLY A 152 1.05 0.37 -4.07
N ARG A 153 2.20 0.32 -3.39
CA ARG A 153 2.73 1.42 -2.58
C ARG A 153 3.70 2.34 -3.30
N GLN A 154 4.20 1.91 -4.46
CA GLN A 154 5.16 2.65 -5.28
C GLN A 154 6.40 3.10 -4.49
N LEU A 155 6.94 2.20 -3.64
CA LEU A 155 8.16 2.49 -2.89
C LEU A 155 9.35 2.60 -3.83
N ASP A 156 10.28 3.49 -3.50
CA ASP A 156 11.48 3.76 -4.31
C ASP A 156 12.49 2.61 -4.25
N LEU A 157 12.52 1.86 -3.13
CA LEU A 157 13.42 0.72 -2.92
C LEU A 157 12.73 -0.39 -2.11
N VAL A 158 12.90 -1.64 -2.55
CA VAL A 158 12.62 -2.83 -1.73
C VAL A 158 13.88 -3.66 -1.62
N LEU A 159 14.43 -3.74 -0.40
CA LEU A 159 15.62 -4.55 -0.11
C LEU A 159 15.21 -5.91 0.45
N THR A 160 15.74 -6.98 -0.13
CA THR A 160 15.53 -8.34 0.38
C THR A 160 16.83 -8.89 0.97
N SER A 161 16.75 -9.58 2.11
CA SER A 161 17.86 -10.25 2.78
C SER A 161 17.46 -11.68 3.13
N GLY A 162 18.37 -12.63 3.04
CA GLY A 162 18.12 -14.04 3.34
C GLY A 162 17.86 -14.90 2.10
N GLY A 163 17.21 -16.05 2.27
CA GLY A 163 16.92 -16.97 1.16
C GLY A 163 18.16 -17.68 0.59
N THR A 164 19.28 -17.69 1.31
CA THR A 164 20.54 -18.32 0.86
C THR A 164 20.76 -19.72 1.43
N GLY A 165 19.76 -20.25 2.16
CA GLY A 165 19.81 -21.59 2.72
C GLY A 165 19.66 -22.65 1.64
N PHE A 166 20.60 -23.60 1.57
CA PHE A 166 20.36 -24.86 0.90
C PHE A 166 19.38 -25.66 1.76
N SER A 167 18.14 -25.76 1.29
CA SER A 167 17.15 -26.68 1.85
C SER A 167 17.21 -28.00 1.10
#